data_698b4005486686bb1672f4c87a0b21e3
#
_entry.id   698b4005486686bb1672f4c87a0b21e3
#
_cell.length_a   1.000
_cell.length_b   1.000
_cell.length_c   1.000
_cell.angle_alpha   90.00
_cell.angle_beta   90.00
_cell.angle_gamma   90.00
#
_symmetry.space_group_name_H-M   'P 1'
#
loop_
_entity.id
_entity.type
_entity.pdbx_description
1 polymer ?
#
loop_
_entity_poly.entity_id
_entity_poly.type
_entity_poly.pdbx_seq_one_letter_code
_entity_poly.pdbx_strand_id
1 'polypeptide(L)'
;MISRKHFLLVLGLAIIMVGVYLYAPSKFYSENVLANENFFLGSVIKLPDIERGVRHIKTPDPVKAIYMTSWVAGTSSMRERLITLIDETEVNAVIIDIKDDTGKISYLIESEPFKSLESSENRIPNIQEFIARLHDKNIYVIGRIATFQDPYLIKKWPSEAVKTKTDKEKLWRDRKGIGWFDAGSPKVWGYVVALAEESYRVGFDEINFDYVRFPSDGNMQDIYFPLSEGKTKPEVLESFFVHLDEKLRTDEKPIPISVDIFGMTTTNTDDLGIGQVLEKTLPYFDFVAPMVYPSHYPNTWSGIKNPAEQPYEVIKIAMAKAVERATAMGEDP
;
A
#
# COMPACT_ATOMS: atom_id res chain seq x y z
N MET A 1 59.16 26.49 6.58
CA MET A 1 59.67 25.17 6.12
C MET A 1 59.51 24.16 7.27
N ILE A 2 58.61 23.19 7.12
CA ILE A 2 58.40 22.12 8.12
C ILE A 2 59.62 21.18 8.02
N SER A 3 60.28 20.90 9.15
CA SER A 3 61.46 20.05 9.14
C SER A 3 61.08 18.62 8.79
N ARG A 4 61.97 17.89 8.09
CA ARG A 4 61.77 16.51 7.68
C ARG A 4 61.34 15.58 8.80
N LYS A 5 61.76 15.86 10.05
CA LYS A 5 61.35 15.11 11.25
C LYS A 5 59.89 15.35 11.62
N HIS A 6 59.37 16.55 11.50
CA HIS A 6 57.97 16.86 11.78
C HIS A 6 57.05 16.29 10.70
N PHE A 7 57.48 16.28 9.46
CA PHE A 7 56.71 15.65 8.34
C PHE A 7 56.58 14.15 8.53
N LEU A 8 57.66 13.46 8.93
CA LEU A 8 57.63 12.02 9.18
C LEU A 8 56.80 11.67 10.42
N LEU A 9 56.76 12.52 11.42
CA LEU A 9 55.95 12.32 12.64
C LEU A 9 54.46 12.49 12.34
N VAL A 10 54.06 13.47 11.53
CA VAL A 10 52.67 13.67 11.10
C VAL A 10 52.23 12.55 10.17
N LEU A 11 53.07 12.11 9.27
CA LEU A 11 52.77 10.97 8.38
C LEU A 11 52.56 9.64 9.20
N GLY A 12 53.41 9.41 10.19
CA GLY A 12 53.29 8.25 11.06
C GLY A 12 52.00 8.27 11.89
N LEU A 13 51.61 9.43 12.45
CA LEU A 13 50.34 9.58 13.16
C LEU A 13 49.10 9.40 12.25
N ALA A 14 49.18 9.88 11.01
CA ALA A 14 48.11 9.68 10.04
C ALA A 14 47.91 8.22 9.68
N ILE A 15 49.01 7.47 9.49
CA ILE A 15 48.96 6.01 9.19
C ILE A 15 48.42 5.24 10.39
N ILE A 16 48.79 5.60 11.62
CA ILE A 16 48.23 4.99 12.84
C ILE A 16 46.74 5.29 12.97
N MET A 17 46.29 6.52 12.71
CA MET A 17 44.86 6.88 12.73
C MET A 17 44.06 6.11 11.68
N VAL A 18 44.56 5.96 10.46
CA VAL A 18 43.92 5.16 9.41
C VAL A 18 43.87 3.68 9.81
N GLY A 19 44.93 3.15 10.38
CA GLY A 19 44.98 1.79 10.91
C GLY A 19 43.95 1.54 12.03
N VAL A 20 43.84 2.47 12.98
CA VAL A 20 42.82 2.44 14.04
C VAL A 20 41.42 2.57 13.46
N TYR A 21 41.21 3.45 12.48
CA TYR A 21 39.91 3.64 11.84
C TYR A 21 39.46 2.41 11.03
N LEU A 22 40.37 1.73 10.36
CA LEU A 22 40.04 0.54 9.57
C LEU A 22 39.95 -0.75 10.37
N TYR A 23 40.65 -0.86 11.49
CA TYR A 23 40.76 -2.11 12.27
C TYR A 23 39.97 -2.11 13.57
N ALA A 24 39.93 -1.01 14.31
CA ALA A 24 39.25 -0.94 15.60
C ALA A 24 37.72 -1.11 15.51
N PRO A 25 37.01 -0.53 14.51
CA PRO A 25 35.55 -0.72 14.44
C PRO A 25 35.14 -2.17 14.18
N SER A 26 35.88 -2.89 13.35
CA SER A 26 35.53 -4.28 13.04
C SER A 26 35.74 -5.24 14.22
N LYS A 27 36.78 -4.99 15.00
CA LYS A 27 37.04 -5.81 16.20
C LYS A 27 36.15 -5.44 17.37
N PHE A 28 35.91 -4.15 17.60
CA PHE A 28 35.00 -3.67 18.64
C PHE A 28 33.55 -4.09 18.38
N TYR A 29 33.13 -4.14 17.09
CA TYR A 29 31.81 -4.61 16.71
C TYR A 29 31.67 -6.13 16.87
N SER A 30 32.69 -6.91 16.48
CA SER A 30 32.67 -8.36 16.61
C SER A 30 32.70 -8.85 18.06
N GLU A 31 33.52 -8.24 18.92
CA GLU A 31 33.62 -8.66 20.33
C GLU A 31 32.40 -8.23 21.18
N ASN A 32 31.79 -7.07 20.89
CA ASN A 32 30.57 -6.65 21.60
C ASN A 32 29.31 -7.36 21.08
N VAL A 33 29.25 -7.73 19.81
CA VAL A 33 28.16 -8.58 19.29
C VAL A 33 28.23 -9.98 19.86
N LEU A 34 29.40 -10.59 19.87
CA LEU A 34 29.60 -11.93 20.45
C LEU A 34 29.41 -11.92 21.98
N ALA A 35 29.81 -10.88 22.71
CA ALA A 35 29.56 -10.76 24.13
C ALA A 35 28.06 -10.57 24.47
N ASN A 36 27.31 -9.85 23.66
CA ASN A 36 25.86 -9.71 23.82
C ASN A 36 25.10 -10.98 23.43
N GLU A 37 25.54 -11.72 22.38
CA GLU A 37 24.90 -12.99 22.03
C GLU A 37 25.08 -14.04 23.14
N ASN A 38 26.22 -14.10 23.79
CA ASN A 38 26.46 -15.03 24.92
C ASN A 38 25.72 -14.62 26.21
N PHE A 39 25.41 -13.33 26.40
CA PHE A 39 24.59 -12.88 27.53
C PHE A 39 23.10 -13.16 27.31
N PHE A 40 22.61 -13.10 26.05
CA PHE A 40 21.22 -13.43 25.72
C PHE A 40 20.95 -14.92 25.58
N LEU A 41 21.97 -15.77 25.30
CA LEU A 41 21.80 -17.22 25.17
C LEU A 41 21.57 -17.93 26.51
N GLY A 42 21.76 -17.25 27.65
CA GLY A 42 21.57 -17.81 28.99
C GLY A 42 20.15 -17.74 29.55
N SER A 43 19.20 -17.10 28.88
CA SER A 43 17.83 -16.92 29.39
C SER A 43 16.74 -16.85 28.29
N VAL A 44 16.95 -17.48 27.14
CA VAL A 44 15.83 -17.75 26.24
C VAL A 44 15.04 -18.91 26.87
N ILE A 45 14.08 -18.55 27.72
CA ILE A 45 12.90 -19.39 27.93
C ILE A 45 12.30 -19.54 26.54
N LYS A 46 12.53 -20.70 25.91
CA LYS A 46 11.79 -21.10 24.71
C LYS A 46 10.36 -21.25 25.16
N LEU A 47 9.60 -20.13 25.08
CA LEU A 47 8.14 -20.23 25.16
C LEU A 47 7.77 -21.28 24.12
N PRO A 48 6.91 -22.26 24.44
CA PRO A 48 6.45 -23.21 23.46
C PRO A 48 5.95 -22.42 22.26
N ASP A 49 6.29 -22.86 21.05
CA ASP A 49 5.68 -22.42 19.81
C ASP A 49 4.19 -22.73 19.93
N ILE A 50 3.46 -21.83 20.55
CA ILE A 50 2.02 -21.79 20.40
C ILE A 50 1.86 -21.35 18.96
N GLU A 51 1.52 -22.28 18.08
CA GLU A 51 0.88 -21.96 16.81
C GLU A 51 -0.35 -21.12 17.17
N ARG A 52 -0.16 -19.81 17.31
CA ARG A 52 -1.27 -18.87 17.38
C ARG A 52 -1.87 -18.93 16.00
N GLY A 53 -3.02 -19.61 15.89
CA GLY A 53 -3.83 -19.60 14.69
C GLY A 53 -4.05 -18.14 14.30
N VAL A 54 -4.05 -17.85 13.00
CA VAL A 54 -4.34 -16.50 12.50
C VAL A 54 -5.68 -16.06 13.09
N ARG A 55 -5.66 -14.92 13.77
CA ARG A 55 -6.84 -14.29 14.37
C ARG A 55 -7.17 -13.06 13.54
N HIS A 56 -8.44 -12.84 13.28
CA HIS A 56 -8.96 -11.60 12.72
C HIS A 56 -9.78 -10.85 13.77
N ILE A 57 -9.75 -9.52 13.70
CA ILE A 57 -10.53 -8.65 14.57
C ILE A 57 -11.73 -8.15 13.78
N LYS A 58 -12.87 -8.03 14.47
CA LYS A 58 -14.04 -7.39 13.87
C LYS A 58 -13.76 -5.92 13.59
N THR A 59 -14.22 -5.43 12.45
CA THR A 59 -14.15 -4.01 12.08
C THR A 59 -14.70 -3.14 13.20
N PRO A 60 -13.92 -2.17 13.72
CA PRO A 60 -14.39 -1.22 14.71
C PRO A 60 -15.38 -0.22 14.10
N ASP A 61 -16.26 0.31 14.91
CA ASP A 61 -17.23 1.34 14.52
C ASP A 61 -17.14 2.52 15.50
N PRO A 62 -16.70 3.71 15.04
CA PRO A 62 -16.12 3.99 13.72
C PRO A 62 -14.66 3.51 13.58
N VAL A 63 -14.22 3.24 12.35
CA VAL A 63 -12.80 3.02 12.03
C VAL A 63 -12.04 4.35 12.10
N LYS A 64 -10.99 4.41 12.93
CA LYS A 64 -10.06 5.54 13.01
C LYS A 64 -8.65 5.04 12.74
N ALA A 65 -8.23 5.10 11.49
CA ALA A 65 -6.99 4.51 11.02
C ALA A 65 -5.88 5.54 10.80
N ILE A 66 -4.62 5.10 11.01
CA ILE A 66 -3.45 5.80 10.49
C ILE A 66 -2.77 4.93 9.42
N TYR A 67 -2.09 5.58 8.48
CA TYR A 67 -1.39 4.91 7.39
C TYR A 67 0.09 4.73 7.70
N MET A 68 0.58 3.49 7.52
CA MET A 68 1.98 3.12 7.57
C MET A 68 2.44 2.64 6.19
N THR A 69 3.37 3.35 5.56
CA THR A 69 4.04 2.79 4.38
C THR A 69 4.77 1.49 4.73
N SER A 70 5.03 0.64 3.76
CA SER A 70 5.82 -0.58 3.95
C SER A 70 7.18 -0.31 4.62
N TRP A 71 7.81 0.83 4.33
CA TRP A 71 9.07 1.26 4.93
C TRP A 71 8.95 1.65 6.40
N VAL A 72 7.86 2.34 6.76
CA VAL A 72 7.57 2.69 8.15
C VAL A 72 7.25 1.44 8.96
N ALA A 73 6.41 0.55 8.42
CA ALA A 73 6.06 -0.72 9.05
C ALA A 73 7.28 -1.65 9.22
N GLY A 74 8.22 -1.63 8.27
CA GLY A 74 9.45 -2.41 8.32
C GLY A 74 10.55 -1.84 9.21
N THR A 75 10.49 -0.53 9.57
CA THR A 75 11.49 0.14 10.39
C THR A 75 11.04 0.19 11.85
N SER A 76 11.64 -0.65 12.71
CA SER A 76 11.20 -0.82 14.11
C SER A 76 11.05 0.51 14.87
N SER A 77 12.01 1.43 14.77
CA SER A 77 11.96 2.72 15.48
C SER A 77 10.82 3.63 15.03
N MET A 78 10.45 3.59 13.74
CA MET A 78 9.33 4.38 13.20
C MET A 78 8.00 3.70 13.53
N ARG A 79 7.93 2.39 13.37
CA ARG A 79 6.76 1.58 13.70
C ARG A 79 6.35 1.71 15.17
N GLU A 80 7.29 1.56 16.11
CA GLU A 80 6.99 1.63 17.54
C GLU A 80 6.49 3.03 17.96
N ARG A 81 6.97 4.10 17.33
CA ARG A 81 6.44 5.46 17.58
C ARG A 81 4.97 5.60 17.17
N LEU A 82 4.56 4.98 16.05
CA LEU A 82 3.16 5.00 15.64
C LEU A 82 2.29 4.09 16.52
N ILE A 83 2.81 2.95 16.97
CA ILE A 83 2.10 2.09 17.93
C ILE A 83 1.88 2.84 19.25
N THR A 84 2.87 3.58 19.75
CA THR A 84 2.70 4.42 20.94
C THR A 84 1.62 5.48 20.70
N LEU A 85 1.60 6.14 19.55
CA LEU A 85 0.55 7.10 19.21
C LEU A 85 -0.84 6.47 19.24
N ILE A 86 -0.98 5.23 18.70
CA ILE A 86 -2.25 4.50 18.73
C ILE A 86 -2.66 4.21 20.19
N ASP A 87 -1.73 3.76 21.02
CA ASP A 87 -1.99 3.46 22.45
C ASP A 87 -2.43 4.70 23.26
N GLU A 88 -2.02 5.90 22.81
CA GLU A 88 -2.28 7.17 23.51
C GLU A 88 -3.47 7.97 22.93
N THR A 89 -4.10 7.48 21.88
CA THR A 89 -5.18 8.18 21.16
C THR A 89 -6.40 7.28 20.92
N GLU A 90 -7.41 7.83 20.25
CA GLU A 90 -8.61 7.12 19.81
C GLU A 90 -8.42 6.32 18.50
N VAL A 91 -7.20 6.28 17.95
CA VAL A 91 -6.89 5.49 16.75
C VAL A 91 -7.02 4.00 17.11
N ASN A 92 -7.78 3.27 16.30
CA ASN A 92 -8.10 1.85 16.54
C ASN A 92 -7.73 0.94 15.38
N ALA A 93 -7.15 1.51 14.31
CA ALA A 93 -6.78 0.77 13.11
C ALA A 93 -5.48 1.30 12.49
N VAL A 94 -4.84 0.45 11.67
CA VAL A 94 -3.70 0.83 10.84
C VAL A 94 -3.91 0.34 9.42
N ILE A 95 -3.48 1.16 8.45
CA ILE A 95 -3.39 0.75 7.05
C ILE A 95 -1.93 0.49 6.72
N ILE A 96 -1.61 -0.69 6.19
CA ILE A 96 -0.24 -1.08 5.84
C ILE A 96 -0.18 -1.48 4.36
N ASP A 97 0.81 -0.98 3.63
CA ASP A 97 1.01 -1.41 2.24
C ASP A 97 1.38 -2.89 2.15
N ILE A 98 0.51 -3.69 1.57
CA ILE A 98 0.81 -5.02 1.06
C ILE A 98 1.64 -4.89 -0.21
N LYS A 99 1.15 -4.09 -1.16
CA LYS A 99 1.80 -3.78 -2.43
C LYS A 99 1.67 -2.30 -2.70
N ASP A 100 2.81 -1.62 -2.81
CA ASP A 100 2.87 -0.18 -3.05
C ASP A 100 3.05 0.18 -4.55
N ASP A 101 3.28 1.44 -4.85
CA ASP A 101 3.48 2.00 -6.19
C ASP A 101 4.77 1.52 -6.89
N THR A 102 5.66 0.83 -6.19
CA THR A 102 6.81 0.14 -6.81
C THR A 102 6.41 -1.14 -7.54
N GLY A 103 5.21 -1.65 -7.30
CA GLY A 103 4.70 -2.93 -7.80
C GLY A 103 5.21 -4.15 -7.02
N LYS A 104 5.95 -3.93 -5.92
CA LYS A 104 6.46 -5.01 -5.07
C LYS A 104 5.60 -5.21 -3.84
N ILE A 105 5.45 -6.48 -3.47
CA ILE A 105 4.84 -6.89 -2.21
C ILE A 105 5.85 -6.66 -1.09
N SER A 106 5.40 -6.14 0.04
CA SER A 106 6.25 -5.65 1.12
C SER A 106 6.78 -6.71 2.08
N TYR A 107 6.35 -7.95 1.95
CA TYR A 107 6.82 -9.10 2.72
C TYR A 107 6.99 -10.34 1.84
N LEU A 108 7.76 -11.32 2.28
CA LEU A 108 8.04 -12.51 1.47
C LEU A 108 6.82 -13.42 1.39
N ILE A 109 6.50 -13.85 0.18
CA ILE A 109 5.50 -14.87 -0.13
C ILE A 109 6.20 -15.97 -0.93
N GLU A 110 6.17 -17.20 -0.42
CA GLU A 110 6.81 -18.35 -1.03
C GLU A 110 5.87 -19.17 -1.93
N SER A 111 4.58 -18.86 -1.92
CA SER A 111 3.58 -19.51 -2.78
C SER A 111 3.58 -18.94 -4.20
N GLU A 112 3.10 -19.76 -5.15
CA GLU A 112 2.85 -19.31 -6.53
C GLU A 112 1.57 -18.45 -6.60
N PRO A 113 1.51 -17.46 -7.47
CA PRO A 113 2.49 -17.09 -8.50
C PRO A 113 3.59 -16.11 -8.02
N PHE A 114 3.58 -15.71 -6.76
CA PHE A 114 4.42 -14.62 -6.23
C PHE A 114 5.91 -14.98 -6.26
N LYS A 115 6.24 -16.24 -5.96
CA LYS A 115 7.61 -16.74 -5.96
C LYS A 115 8.22 -16.72 -7.36
N SER A 116 7.58 -17.32 -8.35
CA SER A 116 8.08 -17.37 -9.73
C SER A 116 8.15 -15.97 -10.38
N LEU A 117 7.28 -15.06 -9.98
CA LEU A 117 7.30 -13.67 -10.41
C LEU A 117 8.34 -12.83 -9.70
N GLU A 118 8.94 -13.32 -8.61
CA GLU A 118 9.84 -12.55 -7.75
C GLU A 118 9.20 -11.22 -7.34
N SER A 119 7.90 -11.23 -7.06
CA SER A 119 7.12 -10.02 -6.84
C SER A 119 7.19 -9.49 -5.41
N SER A 120 7.76 -10.25 -4.47
CA SER A 120 7.86 -9.89 -3.06
C SER A 120 9.27 -9.44 -2.64
N GLU A 121 9.34 -8.62 -1.59
CA GLU A 121 10.56 -8.13 -0.96
C GLU A 121 10.42 -8.20 0.56
N ASN A 122 11.50 -8.47 1.28
CA ASN A 122 11.47 -8.55 2.74
C ASN A 122 11.59 -7.15 3.39
N ARG A 123 10.66 -6.25 3.09
CA ARG A 123 10.60 -4.91 3.71
C ARG A 123 10.04 -4.97 5.11
N ILE A 124 9.02 -5.81 5.33
CA ILE A 124 8.39 -6.04 6.63
C ILE A 124 8.70 -7.48 7.04
N PRO A 125 9.81 -7.72 7.74
CA PRO A 125 10.12 -9.03 8.26
C PRO A 125 9.08 -9.49 9.28
N ASN A 126 8.75 -10.79 9.28
CA ASN A 126 7.81 -11.39 10.24
C ASN A 126 6.47 -10.66 10.31
N ILE A 127 5.88 -10.34 9.15
CA ILE A 127 4.61 -9.60 9.04
C ILE A 127 3.51 -10.22 9.91
N GLN A 128 3.40 -11.55 9.94
CA GLN A 128 2.41 -12.28 10.72
C GLN A 128 2.56 -12.03 12.23
N GLU A 129 3.78 -12.02 12.75
CA GLU A 129 4.07 -11.69 14.15
C GLU A 129 3.74 -10.22 14.44
N PHE A 130 4.05 -9.34 13.50
CA PHE A 130 3.72 -7.92 13.64
C PHE A 130 2.21 -7.69 13.72
N ILE A 131 1.44 -8.31 12.84
CA ILE A 131 -0.04 -8.24 12.87
C ILE A 131 -0.56 -8.82 14.19
N ALA A 132 -0.07 -9.98 14.64
CA ALA A 132 -0.48 -10.58 15.91
C ALA A 132 -0.26 -9.63 17.10
N ARG A 133 0.85 -8.88 17.14
CA ARG A 133 1.10 -7.84 18.16
C ARG A 133 0.10 -6.68 18.11
N LEU A 134 -0.34 -6.29 16.91
CA LEU A 134 -1.39 -5.28 16.74
C LEU A 134 -2.74 -5.82 17.25
N HIS A 135 -3.06 -7.06 16.93
CA HIS A 135 -4.27 -7.74 17.40
C HIS A 135 -4.29 -7.94 18.93
N ASP A 136 -3.14 -8.19 19.57
CA ASP A 136 -3.03 -8.27 21.03
C ASP A 136 -3.41 -6.93 21.71
N LYS A 137 -3.29 -5.81 20.95
CA LYS A 137 -3.72 -4.45 21.36
C LYS A 137 -5.11 -4.08 20.86
N ASN A 138 -5.82 -5.02 20.23
CA ASN A 138 -7.12 -4.81 19.58
C ASN A 138 -7.09 -3.73 18.49
N ILE A 139 -5.98 -3.64 17.74
CA ILE A 139 -5.81 -2.73 16.60
C ILE A 139 -6.17 -3.48 15.31
N TYR A 140 -7.15 -2.95 14.58
CA TYR A 140 -7.61 -3.48 13.28
C TYR A 140 -6.58 -3.20 12.19
N VAL A 141 -6.29 -4.20 11.35
CA VAL A 141 -5.19 -4.13 10.37
C VAL A 141 -5.72 -4.21 8.95
N ILE A 142 -5.67 -3.10 8.24
CA ILE A 142 -6.10 -2.97 6.84
C ILE A 142 -4.87 -3.10 5.93
N GLY A 143 -4.92 -4.03 5.00
CA GLY A 143 -3.85 -4.23 4.02
C GLY A 143 -4.16 -3.54 2.69
N ARG A 144 -3.31 -2.58 2.27
CA ARG A 144 -3.52 -1.80 1.05
C ARG A 144 -2.76 -2.38 -0.15
N ILE A 145 -3.45 -2.56 -1.27
CA ILE A 145 -2.92 -3.05 -2.55
C ILE A 145 -3.05 -1.98 -3.63
N ALA A 146 -1.92 -1.46 -4.14
CA ALA A 146 -1.90 -0.68 -5.37
C ALA A 146 -2.22 -1.61 -6.55
N THR A 147 -3.40 -1.45 -7.15
CA THR A 147 -3.98 -2.45 -8.06
C THR A 147 -3.41 -2.35 -9.48
N PHE A 148 -3.81 -1.35 -10.25
CA PHE A 148 -3.45 -1.26 -11.68
C PHE A 148 -2.18 -0.45 -11.95
N GLN A 149 -1.68 0.34 -11.01
CA GLN A 149 -0.38 0.98 -11.12
C GLN A 149 0.71 0.00 -10.69
N ASP A 150 1.52 -0.51 -11.66
CA ASP A 150 2.51 -1.52 -11.39
C ASP A 150 3.71 -1.44 -12.35
N PRO A 151 4.77 -0.72 -12.01
CA PRO A 151 5.95 -0.59 -12.86
C PRO A 151 6.83 -1.84 -12.90
N TYR A 152 6.59 -2.81 -12.01
CA TYR A 152 7.35 -4.06 -11.94
C TYR A 152 6.75 -5.15 -12.82
N LEU A 153 5.51 -5.57 -12.56
CA LEU A 153 4.93 -6.71 -13.24
C LEU A 153 4.56 -6.42 -14.71
N ILE A 154 4.31 -5.18 -15.11
CA ILE A 154 4.12 -4.84 -16.54
C ILE A 154 5.32 -5.22 -17.40
N LYS A 155 6.52 -5.36 -16.82
CA LYS A 155 7.71 -5.82 -17.54
C LYS A 155 7.72 -7.34 -17.72
N LYS A 156 7.08 -8.06 -16.80
CA LYS A 156 6.91 -9.52 -16.86
C LYS A 156 5.67 -9.92 -17.68
N TRP A 157 4.65 -9.06 -17.67
CA TRP A 157 3.38 -9.26 -18.39
C TRP A 157 3.07 -8.07 -19.32
N PRO A 158 3.91 -7.81 -20.33
CA PRO A 158 3.70 -6.65 -21.20
C PRO A 158 2.40 -6.74 -22.04
N SER A 159 1.84 -7.93 -22.26
CA SER A 159 0.53 -8.09 -22.92
C SER A 159 -0.63 -7.53 -22.11
N GLU A 160 -0.51 -7.49 -20.78
CA GLU A 160 -1.55 -7.02 -19.87
C GLU A 160 -1.47 -5.50 -19.60
N ALA A 161 -0.44 -4.84 -20.13
CA ALA A 161 -0.15 -3.45 -19.82
C ALA A 161 -0.80 -2.48 -20.82
N VAL A 162 -1.04 -1.26 -20.33
CA VAL A 162 -1.41 -0.10 -21.15
C VAL A 162 -0.30 0.19 -22.15
N LYS A 163 -0.67 0.44 -23.40
CA LYS A 163 0.23 0.66 -24.52
C LYS A 163 0.14 2.08 -25.06
N THR A 164 1.11 2.46 -25.90
CA THR A 164 0.94 3.68 -26.67
C THR A 164 0.07 3.40 -27.89
N LYS A 165 -0.72 4.40 -28.31
CA LYS A 165 -1.58 4.29 -29.50
C LYS A 165 -0.77 4.30 -30.79
N THR A 166 0.34 5.05 -30.79
CA THR A 166 1.25 5.18 -31.94
C THR A 166 2.10 3.94 -32.16
N ASP A 167 2.39 3.18 -31.11
CA ASP A 167 3.13 1.91 -31.15
C ASP A 167 2.55 0.94 -30.11
N LYS A 168 1.68 0.04 -30.54
CA LYS A 168 0.98 -0.91 -29.67
C LYS A 168 1.88 -1.94 -28.99
N GLU A 169 3.16 -2.01 -29.31
CA GLU A 169 4.12 -2.85 -28.60
C GLU A 169 4.81 -2.08 -27.46
N LYS A 170 4.80 -0.75 -27.52
CA LYS A 170 5.44 0.11 -26.53
C LYS A 170 4.55 0.34 -25.32
N LEU A 171 5.10 0.11 -24.11
CA LEU A 171 4.42 0.40 -22.85
C LEU A 171 4.18 1.90 -22.70
N TRP A 172 2.94 2.28 -22.42
CA TRP A 172 2.61 3.64 -22.03
C TRP A 172 3.03 3.91 -20.58
N ARG A 173 3.35 5.17 -20.30
CA ARG A 173 3.76 5.61 -18.95
C ARG A 173 3.16 6.96 -18.62
N ASP A 174 2.82 7.14 -17.35
CA ASP A 174 2.35 8.42 -16.81
C ASP A 174 3.48 9.46 -16.72
N ARG A 175 3.18 10.66 -16.20
CA ARG A 175 4.17 11.76 -16.07
C ARG A 175 5.34 11.41 -15.17
N LYS A 176 5.15 10.51 -14.19
CA LYS A 176 6.22 10.04 -13.31
C LYS A 176 7.04 8.89 -13.92
N GLY A 177 6.68 8.45 -15.13
CA GLY A 177 7.32 7.32 -15.80
C GLY A 177 6.84 5.95 -15.29
N ILE A 178 5.75 5.92 -14.51
CA ILE A 178 5.18 4.69 -13.96
C ILE A 178 4.28 4.04 -15.02
N GLY A 179 4.40 2.73 -15.15
CA GLY A 179 3.55 1.95 -16.05
C GLY A 179 2.32 1.40 -15.34
N TRP A 180 1.32 1.06 -16.14
CA TRP A 180 0.02 0.64 -15.67
C TRP A 180 -0.43 -0.63 -16.38
N PHE A 181 -1.14 -1.48 -15.67
CA PHE A 181 -1.94 -2.54 -16.28
C PHE A 181 -3.20 -1.97 -16.92
N ASP A 182 -3.65 -2.62 -17.98
CA ASP A 182 -5.00 -2.43 -18.47
C ASP A 182 -6.00 -3.00 -17.46
N ALA A 183 -6.91 -2.16 -16.98
CA ALA A 183 -7.90 -2.55 -15.98
C ALA A 183 -8.83 -3.69 -16.45
N GLY A 184 -8.90 -3.94 -17.76
CA GLY A 184 -9.67 -5.03 -18.36
C GLY A 184 -8.95 -6.39 -18.38
N SER A 185 -7.80 -6.56 -17.71
CA SER A 185 -7.03 -7.81 -17.73
C SER A 185 -7.53 -8.84 -16.70
N PRO A 186 -8.16 -9.97 -17.11
CA PRO A 186 -8.56 -11.04 -16.19
C PRO A 186 -7.38 -11.70 -15.48
N LYS A 187 -6.20 -11.72 -16.11
CA LYS A 187 -4.97 -12.24 -15.52
C LYS A 187 -4.51 -11.40 -14.34
N VAL A 188 -4.58 -10.07 -14.46
CA VAL A 188 -4.27 -9.14 -13.36
C VAL A 188 -5.31 -9.26 -12.25
N TRP A 189 -6.59 -9.41 -12.59
CA TRP A 189 -7.66 -9.63 -11.62
C TRP A 189 -7.39 -10.88 -10.76
N GLY A 190 -7.04 -12.01 -11.39
CA GLY A 190 -6.69 -13.25 -10.68
C GLY A 190 -5.47 -13.11 -9.78
N TYR A 191 -4.46 -12.35 -10.21
CA TYR A 191 -3.30 -12.05 -9.38
C TYR A 191 -3.65 -11.21 -8.14
N VAL A 192 -4.50 -10.20 -8.33
CA VAL A 192 -4.96 -9.33 -7.24
C VAL A 192 -5.79 -10.10 -6.22
N VAL A 193 -6.70 -10.96 -6.67
CA VAL A 193 -7.47 -11.88 -5.81
C VAL A 193 -6.54 -12.80 -5.03
N ALA A 194 -5.59 -13.46 -5.69
CA ALA A 194 -4.65 -14.35 -5.00
C ALA A 194 -3.81 -13.61 -3.95
N LEU A 195 -3.41 -12.36 -4.22
CA LEU A 195 -2.70 -11.52 -3.25
C LEU A 195 -3.59 -11.14 -2.06
N ALA A 196 -4.85 -10.82 -2.30
CA ALA A 196 -5.83 -10.52 -1.26
C ALA A 196 -6.05 -11.73 -0.33
N GLU A 197 -6.28 -12.91 -0.90
CA GLU A 197 -6.45 -14.17 -0.14
C GLU A 197 -5.21 -14.51 0.69
N GLU A 198 -4.01 -14.40 0.10
CA GLU A 198 -2.75 -14.66 0.79
C GLU A 198 -2.52 -13.67 1.94
N SER A 199 -2.86 -12.39 1.74
CA SER A 199 -2.71 -11.36 2.75
C SER A 199 -3.70 -11.55 3.91
N TYR A 200 -4.94 -11.91 3.62
CA TYR A 200 -5.91 -12.29 4.65
C TYR A 200 -5.42 -13.51 5.45
N ARG A 201 -4.90 -14.52 4.78
CA ARG A 201 -4.30 -15.71 5.42
C ARG A 201 -3.11 -15.37 6.33
N VAL A 202 -2.38 -14.30 6.04
CA VAL A 202 -1.26 -13.81 6.87
C VAL A 202 -1.76 -13.08 8.11
N GLY A 203 -3.00 -12.55 8.10
CA GLY A 203 -3.64 -11.95 9.26
C GLY A 203 -4.22 -10.55 9.06
N PHE A 204 -4.10 -9.95 7.88
CA PHE A 204 -4.81 -8.69 7.61
C PHE A 204 -6.32 -8.89 7.78
N ASP A 205 -6.99 -7.97 8.45
CA ASP A 205 -8.42 -8.06 8.75
C ASP A 205 -9.29 -7.59 7.59
N GLU A 206 -8.78 -6.69 6.77
CA GLU A 206 -9.44 -6.09 5.61
C GLU A 206 -8.43 -5.87 4.50
N ILE A 207 -8.87 -6.01 3.26
CA ILE A 207 -8.06 -5.71 2.07
C ILE A 207 -8.62 -4.46 1.39
N ASN A 208 -7.79 -3.42 1.34
CA ASN A 208 -8.08 -2.15 0.70
C ASN A 208 -7.45 -2.12 -0.70
N PHE A 209 -8.24 -1.77 -1.71
CA PHE A 209 -7.79 -1.63 -3.09
C PHE A 209 -7.66 -0.16 -3.46
N ASP A 210 -6.43 0.28 -3.74
CA ASP A 210 -6.15 1.61 -4.30
C ASP A 210 -5.66 1.50 -5.74
N TYR A 211 -5.58 2.64 -6.44
CA TYR A 211 -5.27 2.71 -7.87
C TYR A 211 -6.21 1.84 -8.73
N VAL A 212 -7.46 1.68 -8.26
CA VAL A 212 -8.53 1.00 -8.99
C VAL A 212 -9.19 2.00 -9.93
N ARG A 213 -8.45 2.37 -10.94
CA ARG A 213 -8.83 3.40 -11.91
C ARG A 213 -7.97 3.34 -13.17
N PHE A 214 -8.45 3.99 -14.21
CA PHE A 214 -7.63 4.29 -15.37
C PHE A 214 -6.64 5.43 -15.08
N PRO A 215 -5.49 5.49 -15.78
CA PRO A 215 -4.56 6.62 -15.68
C PRO A 215 -5.24 7.97 -15.96
N SER A 216 -4.81 9.02 -15.25
CA SER A 216 -5.37 10.37 -15.35
C SER A 216 -4.35 11.43 -15.79
N ASP A 217 -3.06 11.07 -15.91
CA ASP A 217 -2.00 11.99 -16.28
C ASP A 217 -1.00 11.33 -17.23
N GLY A 218 -0.18 12.13 -17.91
CA GLY A 218 0.72 11.68 -18.96
C GLY A 218 0.23 12.09 -20.35
N ASN A 219 0.73 11.42 -21.40
CA ASN A 219 0.26 11.67 -22.77
C ASN A 219 -1.03 10.92 -23.05
N MET A 220 -2.16 11.48 -22.59
CA MET A 220 -3.49 10.87 -22.71
C MET A 220 -3.98 10.75 -24.16
N GLN A 221 -3.39 11.46 -25.12
CA GLN A 221 -3.74 11.34 -26.54
C GLN A 221 -3.14 10.09 -27.19
N ASP A 222 -2.02 9.61 -26.60
CA ASP A 222 -1.28 8.44 -27.11
C ASP A 222 -1.47 7.20 -26.19
N ILE A 223 -2.59 7.11 -25.48
CA ILE A 223 -2.90 5.96 -24.61
C ILE A 223 -3.80 4.97 -25.33
N TYR A 224 -3.51 3.67 -25.16
CA TYR A 224 -4.29 2.56 -25.72
C TYR A 224 -4.47 1.44 -24.68
N PHE A 225 -5.68 0.98 -24.55
CA PHE A 225 -6.10 -0.08 -23.62
C PHE A 225 -6.47 -1.32 -24.42
N PRO A 226 -5.54 -2.27 -24.63
CA PRO A 226 -5.76 -3.42 -25.51
C PRO A 226 -6.85 -4.39 -25.03
N LEU A 227 -7.06 -4.49 -23.71
CA LEU A 227 -7.99 -5.44 -23.09
C LEU A 227 -9.33 -4.79 -22.66
N SER A 228 -9.38 -3.47 -22.70
CA SER A 228 -10.59 -2.68 -22.43
C SER A 228 -11.25 -2.16 -23.71
N GLU A 229 -10.74 -2.53 -24.89
CA GLU A 229 -11.26 -2.03 -26.18
C GLU A 229 -12.74 -2.39 -26.36
N GLY A 230 -13.55 -1.43 -26.78
CA GLY A 230 -14.99 -1.62 -27.01
C GLY A 230 -15.89 -1.53 -25.77
N LYS A 231 -15.30 -1.30 -24.58
CA LYS A 231 -16.04 -1.05 -23.34
C LYS A 231 -15.78 0.36 -22.82
N THR A 232 -16.74 0.91 -22.10
CA THR A 232 -16.51 2.15 -21.34
C THR A 232 -15.65 1.87 -20.10
N LYS A 233 -14.91 2.85 -19.63
CA LYS A 233 -14.08 2.69 -18.43
C LYS A 233 -14.89 2.27 -17.18
N PRO A 234 -16.08 2.85 -16.92
CA PRO A 234 -16.93 2.38 -15.83
C PRO A 234 -17.38 0.91 -15.96
N GLU A 235 -17.70 0.44 -17.16
CA GLU A 235 -18.08 -0.97 -17.39
C GLU A 235 -16.91 -1.92 -17.09
N VAL A 236 -15.69 -1.51 -17.45
CA VAL A 236 -14.48 -2.31 -17.16
C VAL A 236 -14.24 -2.40 -15.66
N LEU A 237 -14.28 -1.26 -14.93
CA LEU A 237 -14.08 -1.25 -13.48
C LEU A 237 -15.19 -2.02 -12.76
N GLU A 238 -16.46 -1.83 -13.14
CA GLU A 238 -17.57 -2.59 -12.57
C GLU A 238 -17.39 -4.10 -12.76
N SER A 239 -16.91 -4.54 -13.94
CA SER A 239 -16.60 -5.95 -14.17
C SER A 239 -15.50 -6.47 -13.24
N PHE A 240 -14.52 -5.65 -12.93
CA PHE A 240 -13.49 -5.98 -11.93
C PHE A 240 -14.06 -6.03 -10.50
N PHE A 241 -14.94 -5.11 -10.13
CA PHE A 241 -15.58 -5.08 -8.80
C PHE A 241 -16.45 -6.32 -8.58
N VAL A 242 -17.28 -6.69 -9.58
CA VAL A 242 -18.03 -7.96 -9.58
C VAL A 242 -17.09 -9.14 -9.35
N HIS A 243 -15.95 -9.17 -10.05
CA HIS A 243 -14.98 -10.25 -9.89
C HIS A 243 -14.38 -10.32 -8.48
N LEU A 244 -14.08 -9.17 -7.86
CA LEU A 244 -13.60 -9.14 -6.47
C LEU A 244 -14.67 -9.63 -5.50
N ASP A 245 -15.90 -9.14 -5.63
CA ASP A 245 -17.04 -9.52 -4.81
C ASP A 245 -17.29 -11.04 -4.86
N GLU A 246 -17.41 -11.61 -6.08
CA GLU A 246 -17.62 -13.05 -6.29
C GLU A 246 -16.50 -13.94 -5.73
N LYS A 247 -15.26 -13.44 -5.69
CA LYS A 247 -14.10 -14.23 -5.25
C LYS A 247 -13.77 -14.06 -3.78
N LEU A 248 -13.92 -12.87 -3.22
CA LEU A 248 -13.45 -12.52 -1.87
C LEU A 248 -14.58 -12.44 -0.83
N ARG A 249 -15.82 -12.13 -1.23
CA ARG A 249 -16.97 -12.01 -0.31
C ARG A 249 -17.87 -13.24 -0.38
N THR A 250 -17.28 -14.43 -0.34
CA THR A 250 -18.03 -15.70 -0.39
C THR A 250 -18.61 -16.05 0.99
N ASP A 251 -19.74 -16.77 0.99
CA ASP A 251 -20.40 -17.24 2.24
C ASP A 251 -19.46 -18.09 3.12
N GLU A 252 -18.52 -18.82 2.50
CA GLU A 252 -17.60 -19.71 3.22
C GLU A 252 -16.42 -18.96 3.88
N LYS A 253 -15.94 -17.90 3.22
CA LYS A 253 -14.78 -17.11 3.67
C LYS A 253 -14.93 -15.64 3.26
N PRO A 254 -15.81 -14.90 3.94
CA PRO A 254 -15.95 -13.49 3.62
C PRO A 254 -14.68 -12.74 4.06
N ILE A 255 -13.95 -12.20 3.10
CA ILE A 255 -12.83 -11.28 3.33
C ILE A 255 -13.41 -9.87 3.26
N PRO A 256 -13.35 -9.06 4.33
CA PRO A 256 -13.75 -7.67 4.26
C PRO A 256 -12.90 -6.92 3.23
N ILE A 257 -13.55 -6.22 2.31
CA ILE A 257 -12.87 -5.46 1.26
C ILE A 257 -13.31 -4.01 1.21
N SER A 258 -12.35 -3.13 1.00
CA SER A 258 -12.58 -1.71 0.79
C SER A 258 -11.88 -1.18 -0.45
N VAL A 259 -12.30 -0.01 -0.91
CA VAL A 259 -11.73 0.61 -2.10
C VAL A 259 -11.54 2.11 -1.92
N ASP A 260 -10.38 2.61 -2.36
CA ASP A 260 -10.09 4.03 -2.44
C ASP A 260 -10.60 4.60 -3.77
N ILE A 261 -11.42 5.63 -3.70
CA ILE A 261 -11.91 6.35 -4.87
C ILE A 261 -11.54 7.83 -4.78
N PHE A 262 -11.48 8.51 -5.92
CA PHE A 262 -11.24 9.96 -5.90
C PHE A 262 -12.34 10.69 -5.13
N GLY A 263 -11.94 11.64 -4.29
CA GLY A 263 -12.90 12.41 -3.47
C GLY A 263 -13.98 13.09 -4.29
N MET A 264 -13.66 13.59 -5.50
CA MET A 264 -14.66 14.20 -6.39
C MET A 264 -15.69 13.21 -6.95
N THR A 265 -15.46 11.91 -6.89
CA THR A 265 -16.45 10.88 -7.25
C THR A 265 -17.72 11.01 -6.39
N THR A 266 -17.59 11.51 -5.16
CA THR A 266 -18.74 11.74 -4.27
C THR A 266 -19.71 12.80 -4.78
N THR A 267 -19.22 13.81 -5.49
CA THR A 267 -20.00 14.96 -5.97
C THR A 267 -20.25 14.95 -7.47
N ASN A 268 -19.39 14.26 -8.25
CA ASN A 268 -19.57 14.12 -9.70
C ASN A 268 -20.39 12.87 -10.02
N THR A 269 -21.20 12.97 -11.06
CA THR A 269 -22.00 11.84 -11.59
C THR A 269 -21.38 11.19 -12.84
N ASP A 270 -20.34 11.83 -13.40
CA ASP A 270 -19.51 11.27 -14.45
C ASP A 270 -18.39 10.40 -13.87
N ASP A 271 -17.62 9.74 -14.72
CA ASP A 271 -16.53 8.85 -14.32
C ASP A 271 -15.18 9.57 -14.10
N LEU A 272 -15.15 10.89 -14.07
CA LEU A 272 -13.95 11.74 -13.98
C LEU A 272 -12.89 11.40 -15.05
N GLY A 273 -13.27 10.71 -16.13
CA GLY A 273 -12.36 10.20 -17.15
C GLY A 273 -11.44 9.07 -16.68
N ILE A 274 -11.66 8.53 -15.49
CA ILE A 274 -10.86 7.46 -14.85
C ILE A 274 -11.64 6.17 -14.60
N GLY A 275 -12.93 6.15 -14.90
CA GLY A 275 -13.80 4.99 -14.77
C GLY A 275 -14.53 4.86 -13.42
N GLN A 276 -14.25 5.72 -12.44
CA GLN A 276 -14.87 5.64 -11.12
C GLN A 276 -16.23 6.33 -11.09
N VAL A 277 -17.26 5.58 -10.72
CA VAL A 277 -18.63 6.06 -10.49
C VAL A 277 -19.12 5.49 -9.17
N LEU A 278 -19.58 6.34 -8.25
CA LEU A 278 -19.92 5.94 -6.89
C LEU A 278 -20.98 4.82 -6.86
N GLU A 279 -22.05 4.97 -7.65
CA GLU A 279 -23.15 4.00 -7.72
C GLU A 279 -22.74 2.65 -8.31
N LYS A 280 -21.65 2.60 -9.08
CA LYS A 280 -21.09 1.36 -9.61
C LYS A 280 -20.02 0.74 -8.70
N THR A 281 -19.68 1.42 -7.62
CA THR A 281 -18.67 0.97 -6.65
C THR A 281 -19.32 0.42 -5.38
N LEU A 282 -20.28 1.14 -4.82
CA LEU A 282 -20.92 0.83 -3.54
C LEU A 282 -21.41 -0.62 -3.39
N PRO A 283 -22.05 -1.27 -4.38
CA PRO A 283 -22.64 -2.60 -4.19
C PRO A 283 -21.61 -3.72 -3.95
N TYR A 284 -20.35 -3.51 -4.30
CA TYR A 284 -19.34 -4.57 -4.39
C TYR A 284 -18.28 -4.52 -3.28
N PHE A 285 -18.36 -3.55 -2.36
CA PHE A 285 -17.39 -3.40 -1.28
C PHE A 285 -18.09 -3.24 0.06
N ASP A 286 -17.44 -3.71 1.13
CA ASP A 286 -17.93 -3.49 2.50
C ASP A 286 -17.75 -2.03 2.91
N PHE A 287 -16.66 -1.39 2.42
CA PHE A 287 -16.38 0.03 2.68
C PHE A 287 -15.85 0.73 1.43
N VAL A 288 -16.28 1.96 1.23
CA VAL A 288 -15.76 2.85 0.19
C VAL A 288 -15.11 4.05 0.86
N ALA A 289 -13.84 4.30 0.55
CA ALA A 289 -13.03 5.35 1.14
C ALA A 289 -12.75 6.49 0.13
N PRO A 290 -13.56 7.54 0.09
CA PRO A 290 -13.29 8.69 -0.78
C PRO A 290 -12.05 9.46 -0.32
N MET A 291 -11.07 9.62 -1.20
CA MET A 291 -9.85 10.38 -0.97
C MET A 291 -10.13 11.89 -1.03
N VAL A 292 -10.78 12.41 0.00
CA VAL A 292 -11.16 13.83 0.09
C VAL A 292 -9.96 14.66 0.55
N TYR A 293 -9.01 14.89 -0.36
CA TYR A 293 -7.87 15.77 -0.12
C TYR A 293 -8.21 17.19 -0.57
N PRO A 294 -8.40 18.18 0.34
CA PRO A 294 -8.86 19.52 -0.03
C PRO A 294 -8.01 20.22 -1.09
N SER A 295 -6.70 19.98 -1.07
CA SER A 295 -5.76 20.54 -2.06
C SER A 295 -5.92 19.98 -3.49
N HIS A 296 -6.67 18.89 -3.67
CA HIS A 296 -6.93 18.28 -4.98
C HIS A 296 -8.21 18.82 -5.65
N TYR A 297 -9.01 19.59 -4.91
CA TYR A 297 -10.20 20.20 -5.45
C TYR A 297 -9.87 21.51 -6.17
N PRO A 298 -10.48 21.78 -7.33
CA PRO A 298 -10.19 23.00 -8.07
C PRO A 298 -10.67 24.26 -7.32
N ASN A 299 -10.00 25.37 -7.55
CA ASN A 299 -10.45 26.66 -7.03
C ASN A 299 -11.91 26.91 -7.42
N THR A 300 -12.66 27.55 -6.54
CA THR A 300 -14.10 27.83 -6.66
C THR A 300 -15.02 26.61 -6.63
N TRP A 301 -14.48 25.42 -6.36
CA TRP A 301 -15.31 24.22 -6.20
C TRP A 301 -16.37 24.42 -5.12
N SER A 302 -17.61 24.12 -5.45
CA SER A 302 -18.76 24.26 -4.55
C SER A 302 -18.90 25.66 -3.90
N GLY A 303 -18.40 26.71 -4.58
CA GLY A 303 -18.38 28.09 -4.07
C GLY A 303 -17.20 28.42 -3.13
N ILE A 304 -16.34 27.46 -2.82
CA ILE A 304 -15.16 27.65 -1.97
C ILE A 304 -14.01 28.20 -2.83
N LYS A 305 -13.56 29.43 -2.54
CA LYS A 305 -12.51 30.10 -3.33
C LYS A 305 -11.21 29.32 -3.40
N ASN A 306 -10.73 28.82 -2.26
CA ASN A 306 -9.54 27.98 -2.15
C ASN A 306 -9.87 26.79 -1.24
N PRO A 307 -10.18 25.60 -1.81
CA PRO A 307 -10.51 24.41 -1.03
C PRO A 307 -9.40 23.99 -0.04
N ALA A 308 -8.12 24.14 -0.39
CA ALA A 308 -7.01 23.80 0.47
C ALA A 308 -6.98 24.57 1.81
N GLU A 309 -7.57 25.76 1.84
CA GLU A 309 -7.66 26.61 3.04
C GLU A 309 -8.92 26.33 3.89
N GLN A 310 -9.86 25.53 3.38
CA GLN A 310 -11.12 25.20 4.04
C GLN A 310 -11.36 23.68 4.09
N PRO A 311 -10.48 22.92 4.73
CA PRO A 311 -10.53 21.45 4.71
C PRO A 311 -11.81 20.89 5.33
N TYR A 312 -12.31 21.50 6.41
CA TYR A 312 -13.54 21.06 7.06
C TYR A 312 -14.75 21.14 6.12
N GLU A 313 -14.92 22.26 5.43
CA GLU A 313 -16.06 22.46 4.53
C GLU A 313 -15.99 21.53 3.31
N VAL A 314 -14.78 21.32 2.78
CA VAL A 314 -14.58 20.39 1.65
C VAL A 314 -14.97 18.97 2.04
N ILE A 315 -14.46 18.46 3.17
CA ILE A 315 -14.76 17.11 3.66
C ILE A 315 -16.27 16.99 3.94
N LYS A 316 -16.86 17.97 4.65
CA LYS A 316 -18.29 17.98 4.99
C LYS A 316 -19.18 17.90 3.75
N ILE A 317 -18.92 18.72 2.73
CA ILE A 317 -19.72 18.72 1.50
C ILE A 317 -19.55 17.41 0.74
N ALA A 318 -18.31 16.93 0.56
CA ALA A 318 -18.03 15.72 -0.16
C ALA A 318 -18.68 14.49 0.51
N MET A 319 -18.50 14.34 1.83
CA MET A 319 -19.06 13.20 2.56
C MET A 319 -20.58 13.27 2.69
N ALA A 320 -21.17 14.45 2.94
CA ALA A 320 -22.63 14.61 2.95
C ALA A 320 -23.26 14.19 1.60
N LYS A 321 -22.57 14.49 0.49
CA LYS A 321 -23.05 14.09 -0.85
C LYS A 321 -22.86 12.59 -1.10
N ALA A 322 -21.80 11.98 -0.58
CA ALA A 322 -21.63 10.53 -0.63
C ALA A 322 -22.75 9.82 0.12
N VAL A 323 -23.04 10.25 1.35
CA VAL A 323 -24.14 9.72 2.18
C VAL A 323 -25.50 9.85 1.48
N GLU A 324 -25.82 11.04 0.93
CA GLU A 324 -27.05 11.26 0.17
C GLU A 324 -27.21 10.27 -0.98
N ARG A 325 -26.11 10.04 -1.74
CA ARG A 325 -26.13 9.15 -2.91
C ARG A 325 -26.20 7.67 -2.50
N ALA A 326 -25.47 7.25 -1.47
CA ALA A 326 -25.55 5.89 -0.93
C ALA A 326 -26.96 5.59 -0.41
N THR A 327 -27.52 6.47 0.41
CA THR A 327 -28.90 6.32 0.92
C THR A 327 -29.94 6.26 -0.21
N ALA A 328 -29.77 7.03 -1.29
CA ALA A 328 -30.67 6.99 -2.44
C ALA A 328 -30.63 5.64 -3.18
N MET A 329 -29.53 4.88 -3.06
CA MET A 329 -29.41 3.51 -3.58
C MET A 329 -29.92 2.44 -2.60
N GLY A 330 -30.21 2.81 -1.35
CA GLY A 330 -30.55 1.86 -0.29
C GLY A 330 -29.35 1.21 0.39
N GLU A 331 -28.15 1.74 0.15
CA GLU A 331 -26.92 1.31 0.82
C GLU A 331 -26.79 2.00 2.19
N ASP A 332 -26.10 1.32 3.12
CA ASP A 332 -25.77 1.87 4.44
C ASP A 332 -24.58 2.85 4.30
N PRO A 333 -24.78 4.15 4.63
CA PRO A 333 -23.75 5.17 4.36
C PRO A 333 -22.65 5.23 5.42
#